data_11fb996294414cac906c32598a7769d5
#
_entry.id   11fb996294414cac906c32598a7769d5
#
_cell.length_a   1.000
_cell.length_b   1.000
_cell.length_c   1.000
_cell.angle_alpha   90.00
_cell.angle_beta   90.00
_cell.angle_gamma   90.00
#
_symmetry.space_group_name_H-M   'P 1'
#
loop_
_entity.id
_entity.type
_entity.pdbx_description
1 polymer ?
#
loop_
_entity_poly.entity_id
_entity_poly.type
_entity_poly.pdbx_seq_one_letter_code
_entity_poly.pdbx_strand_id
1 'polypeptide(L)'
;MAASFVVASCSNDNTVNEAQDASQGITTRAVGTKTPKFTAYIETNDINPLNAGEYYFTGTNPHEEVIDHVILFASNIRGTASSVQLYHNPNQTYILNNINTLVKPLQNKGIKVLLGLLGDHTGVGFANLTNKNIAAGDSLLNDFAYQVANCVTTYGLDGVDFDDEYAEYGKISGTPTPSTNNFGLLIQKVRELLPDKLITAFDYGGYTGFNQTTMNAISYMWPNFGCSSNPPSGLPKSKWAKLSLHYTSGWPTCDQIQNCASSYNGYGAVMSFNLRNYDCSGTMNCFAPYVWQGKTVSYTGTSYPKNY
;
A
#
# COMPACT_ATOMS: atom_id res chain seq x y z
N MET A 1 -17.66 -35.17 -65.74
CA MET A 1 -17.84 -36.48 -65.10
C MET A 1 -17.59 -36.35 -63.63
N ALA A 2 -18.63 -36.44 -62.83
CA ALA A 2 -18.61 -36.35 -61.40
C ALA A 2 -18.38 -37.73 -60.78
N ALA A 3 -17.64 -37.85 -59.73
CA ALA A 3 -17.66 -39.04 -58.90
C ALA A 3 -17.64 -38.59 -57.44
N SER A 4 -18.80 -38.74 -56.83
CA SER A 4 -18.99 -38.62 -55.34
C SER A 4 -18.50 -39.90 -54.69
N PHE A 5 -17.81 -39.79 -53.56
CA PHE A 5 -17.67 -40.86 -52.61
C PHE A 5 -18.23 -40.46 -51.25
N VAL A 6 -19.23 -41.21 -50.86
CA VAL A 6 -19.80 -41.26 -49.50
C VAL A 6 -18.96 -42.26 -48.72
N VAL A 7 -18.52 -41.91 -47.51
CA VAL A 7 -17.99 -42.87 -46.56
C VAL A 7 -18.75 -42.73 -45.25
N ALA A 8 -19.25 -43.85 -44.78
CA ALA A 8 -20.13 -44.05 -43.66
C ALA A 8 -19.42 -43.85 -42.28
N SER A 9 -20.20 -43.38 -41.37
CA SER A 9 -19.99 -43.32 -39.93
C SER A 9 -19.80 -44.70 -39.29
N CYS A 10 -18.83 -44.84 -38.41
CA CYS A 10 -18.85 -45.84 -37.35
C CYS A 10 -18.68 -45.13 -36.00
N SER A 11 -19.75 -45.20 -35.24
CA SER A 11 -19.78 -44.84 -33.83
C SER A 11 -18.90 -45.79 -33.01
N ASN A 12 -18.09 -45.25 -32.10
CA ASN A 12 -17.51 -45.99 -30.97
C ASN A 12 -17.77 -45.16 -29.72
N ASP A 13 -18.68 -45.65 -28.90
CA ASP A 13 -18.87 -45.24 -27.53
C ASP A 13 -17.63 -45.60 -26.71
N ASN A 14 -16.92 -44.59 -26.25
CA ASN A 14 -16.03 -44.71 -25.12
C ASN A 14 -16.42 -43.67 -24.06
N THR A 15 -17.15 -44.17 -23.07
CA THR A 15 -17.36 -43.44 -21.78
C THR A 15 -16.04 -43.20 -21.12
N VAL A 16 -15.52 -41.97 -21.25
CA VAL A 16 -14.45 -41.47 -20.44
C VAL A 16 -15.10 -40.75 -19.26
N ASN A 17 -14.83 -41.25 -18.04
CA ASN A 17 -15.17 -40.57 -16.80
C ASN A 17 -14.53 -39.16 -16.80
N GLU A 18 -15.35 -38.13 -16.97
CA GLU A 18 -14.93 -36.77 -16.67
C GLU A 18 -14.71 -36.64 -15.17
N ALA A 19 -13.43 -36.59 -14.77
CA ALA A 19 -13.06 -36.05 -13.48
C ALA A 19 -13.57 -34.60 -13.45
N GLN A 20 -14.48 -34.32 -12.54
CA GLN A 20 -14.92 -32.95 -12.25
C GLN A 20 -13.71 -32.15 -11.77
N ASP A 21 -13.10 -31.39 -12.67
CA ASP A 21 -12.17 -30.32 -12.35
C ASP A 21 -12.99 -29.21 -11.68
N ALA A 22 -12.94 -29.19 -10.36
CA ALA A 22 -13.49 -28.11 -9.56
C ALA A 22 -12.60 -26.86 -9.76
N SER A 23 -12.65 -26.27 -10.95
CA SER A 23 -12.21 -24.90 -11.15
C SER A 23 -13.16 -24.00 -10.34
N GLN A 24 -12.78 -23.70 -9.11
CA GLN A 24 -13.40 -22.60 -8.38
C GLN A 24 -13.25 -21.36 -9.27
N GLY A 25 -14.35 -20.97 -9.90
CA GLY A 25 -14.42 -19.77 -10.71
C GLY A 25 -13.92 -18.60 -9.87
N ILE A 26 -12.77 -18.04 -10.28
CA ILE A 26 -12.29 -16.76 -9.76
C ILE A 26 -13.37 -15.74 -10.17
N THR A 27 -14.32 -15.47 -9.29
CA THR A 27 -15.22 -14.35 -9.44
C THR A 27 -14.37 -13.10 -9.32
N THR A 28 -14.06 -12.48 -10.46
CA THR A 28 -13.41 -11.16 -10.47
C THR A 28 -14.34 -10.19 -9.74
N ARG A 29 -13.98 -9.84 -8.50
CA ARG A 29 -14.69 -8.81 -7.75
C ARG A 29 -14.54 -7.48 -8.50
N ALA A 30 -15.59 -6.67 -8.51
CA ALA A 30 -15.54 -5.38 -9.16
C ALA A 30 -14.51 -4.48 -8.46
N VAL A 31 -13.56 -3.95 -9.25
CA VAL A 31 -12.66 -2.92 -8.74
C VAL A 31 -13.48 -1.67 -8.50
N GLY A 32 -13.71 -1.33 -7.23
CA GLY A 32 -14.52 -0.18 -6.86
C GLY A 32 -13.88 1.13 -7.34
N THR A 33 -14.70 1.98 -7.96
CA THR A 33 -14.32 3.38 -8.28
C THR A 33 -14.55 4.33 -7.11
N LYS A 34 -14.78 3.78 -5.89
CA LYS A 34 -15.13 4.58 -4.74
C LYS A 34 -14.07 5.63 -4.39
N THR A 35 -14.53 6.75 -3.91
CA THR A 35 -13.73 7.81 -3.30
C THR A 35 -14.45 8.22 -2.01
N PRO A 36 -13.75 8.38 -0.92
CA PRO A 36 -12.30 8.23 -0.66
C PRO A 36 -11.77 6.80 -0.81
N LYS A 37 -10.44 6.67 -1.04
CA LYS A 37 -9.71 5.40 -1.00
C LYS A 37 -9.41 5.00 0.43
N PHE A 38 -9.44 3.69 0.72
CA PHE A 38 -9.05 3.18 2.02
C PHE A 38 -7.71 2.45 1.95
N THR A 39 -6.74 2.93 2.72
CA THR A 39 -5.39 2.38 2.82
C THR A 39 -5.20 1.68 4.16
N ALA A 40 -4.71 0.45 4.15
CA ALA A 40 -4.39 -0.33 5.34
C ALA A 40 -2.91 -0.67 5.39
N TYR A 41 -2.24 -0.31 6.48
CA TYR A 41 -0.89 -0.79 6.80
C TYR A 41 -0.98 -2.18 7.42
N ILE A 42 -0.15 -3.08 6.93
CA ILE A 42 0.04 -4.43 7.45
C ILE A 42 1.44 -4.54 8.03
N GLU A 43 1.55 -4.65 9.34
CA GLU A 43 2.81 -4.99 9.98
C GLU A 43 3.19 -6.44 9.64
N THR A 44 4.08 -6.59 8.68
CA THR A 44 4.46 -7.89 8.12
C THR A 44 5.19 -8.79 9.11
N ASN A 45 5.67 -8.22 10.22
CA ASN A 45 6.23 -8.98 11.33
C ASN A 45 5.17 -9.80 12.09
N ASP A 46 3.91 -9.34 12.06
CA ASP A 46 2.82 -9.90 12.86
C ASP A 46 1.70 -10.50 12.02
N ILE A 47 1.41 -9.92 10.85
CA ILE A 47 0.18 -10.16 10.12
C ILE A 47 0.46 -10.59 8.68
N ASN A 48 -0.29 -11.62 8.23
CA ASN A 48 -0.32 -12.01 6.83
C ASN A 48 -1.10 -10.98 6.00
N PRO A 49 -0.54 -10.42 4.91
CA PRO A 49 -1.18 -9.38 4.12
C PRO A 49 -2.53 -9.80 3.50
N LEU A 50 -2.77 -11.09 3.29
CA LEU A 50 -4.03 -11.58 2.72
C LEU A 50 -5.27 -11.21 3.55
N ASN A 51 -5.11 -10.99 4.86
CA ASN A 51 -6.21 -10.55 5.73
C ASN A 51 -6.85 -9.23 5.27
N ALA A 52 -6.12 -8.38 4.56
CA ALA A 52 -6.66 -7.14 4.00
C ALA A 52 -7.71 -7.37 2.89
N GLY A 53 -7.67 -8.51 2.21
CA GLY A 53 -8.62 -8.87 1.16
C GLY A 53 -9.91 -9.51 1.67
N GLU A 54 -10.18 -9.48 2.98
CA GLU A 54 -11.32 -10.19 3.56
C GLU A 54 -12.48 -9.26 3.96
N TYR A 55 -12.44 -8.00 3.52
CA TYR A 55 -13.46 -6.99 3.80
C TYR A 55 -14.15 -6.52 2.52
N TYR A 56 -15.49 -6.54 2.52
CA TYR A 56 -16.30 -6.12 1.37
C TYR A 56 -17.51 -5.30 1.82
N PHE A 57 -18.07 -4.49 0.90
CA PHE A 57 -19.31 -3.78 1.15
C PHE A 57 -20.51 -4.70 1.03
N THR A 58 -21.42 -4.63 2.00
CA THR A 58 -22.67 -5.39 1.98
C THR A 58 -23.58 -4.91 0.85
N GLY A 59 -24.37 -5.84 0.28
CA GLY A 59 -25.37 -5.50 -0.73
C GLY A 59 -24.79 -5.23 -2.14
N THR A 60 -23.50 -5.42 -2.36
CA THR A 60 -22.88 -5.36 -3.70
C THR A 60 -22.74 -6.76 -4.30
N ASN A 61 -23.03 -6.88 -5.60
CA ASN A 61 -22.85 -8.12 -6.35
C ASN A 61 -22.31 -7.82 -7.76
N PRO A 62 -21.08 -8.19 -8.11
CA PRO A 62 -20.10 -8.87 -7.23
C PRO A 62 -19.69 -7.99 -6.05
N HIS A 63 -19.14 -8.61 -5.01
CA HIS A 63 -18.70 -7.88 -3.82
C HIS A 63 -17.63 -6.84 -4.18
N GLU A 64 -17.82 -5.60 -3.72
CA GLU A 64 -16.86 -4.53 -3.86
C GLU A 64 -15.91 -4.52 -2.65
N GLU A 65 -14.60 -4.49 -2.91
CA GLU A 65 -13.57 -4.46 -1.85
C GLU A 65 -13.63 -3.15 -1.06
N VAL A 66 -13.46 -3.25 0.25
CA VAL A 66 -13.43 -2.07 1.14
C VAL A 66 -12.05 -1.43 1.12
N ILE A 67 -10.98 -2.23 1.17
CA ILE A 67 -9.60 -1.76 1.15
C ILE A 67 -9.14 -1.60 -0.29
N ASP A 68 -8.62 -0.41 -0.63
CA ASP A 68 -8.08 -0.11 -1.96
C ASP A 68 -6.56 -0.28 -2.03
N HIS A 69 -5.87 0.05 -0.93
CA HIS A 69 -4.42 0.01 -0.87
C HIS A 69 -3.97 -0.75 0.38
N VAL A 70 -2.94 -1.58 0.21
CA VAL A 70 -2.22 -2.25 1.28
C VAL A 70 -0.78 -1.77 1.26
N ILE A 71 -0.26 -1.38 2.41
CA ILE A 71 1.15 -1.06 2.61
C ILE A 71 1.80 -2.21 3.37
N LEU A 72 2.79 -2.87 2.74
CA LEU A 72 3.60 -3.90 3.37
C LEU A 72 4.62 -3.23 4.29
N PHE A 73 4.36 -3.18 5.57
CA PHE A 73 5.13 -2.40 6.54
C PHE A 73 6.02 -3.29 7.42
N ALA A 74 7.36 -3.10 7.37
CA ALA A 74 8.05 -2.21 6.51
C ALA A 74 9.38 -2.80 6.04
N SER A 75 9.87 -2.30 4.92
CA SER A 75 11.28 -2.34 4.56
C SER A 75 11.97 -1.09 5.11
N ASN A 76 13.30 -1.12 5.27
CA ASN A 76 14.00 -0.05 5.97
C ASN A 76 15.05 0.64 5.09
N ILE A 77 15.26 1.92 5.34
CA ILE A 77 16.47 2.60 4.89
C ILE A 77 17.57 2.41 5.91
N ARG A 78 18.72 1.92 5.47
CA ARG A 78 19.95 1.79 6.24
C ARG A 78 21.10 2.45 5.53
N GLY A 79 22.15 2.80 6.28
CA GLY A 79 23.34 3.34 5.63
C GLY A 79 24.42 3.79 6.58
N THR A 80 25.39 4.49 5.98
CA THR A 80 26.50 5.16 6.61
C THR A 80 26.62 6.59 6.05
N ALA A 81 27.65 7.33 6.41
CA ALA A 81 27.91 8.65 5.80
C ALA A 81 28.20 8.59 4.28
N SER A 82 28.53 7.40 3.74
CA SER A 82 28.93 7.19 2.34
C SER A 82 28.20 6.05 1.62
N SER A 83 27.21 5.45 2.23
CA SER A 83 26.44 4.35 1.62
C SER A 83 24.98 4.40 2.05
N VAL A 84 24.10 3.87 1.19
CA VAL A 84 22.68 3.70 1.48
C VAL A 84 22.20 2.35 0.97
N GLN A 85 21.27 1.75 1.69
CA GLN A 85 20.70 0.45 1.36
C GLN A 85 19.20 0.42 1.63
N LEU A 86 18.43 -0.11 0.69
CA LEU A 86 17.09 -0.62 0.94
C LEU A 86 17.21 -2.01 1.56
N TYR A 87 16.81 -2.13 2.82
CA TYR A 87 16.89 -3.37 3.58
C TYR A 87 15.51 -4.00 3.77
N HIS A 88 15.43 -5.29 3.57
CA HIS A 88 14.26 -6.09 3.85
C HIS A 88 14.56 -7.03 5.01
N ASN A 89 13.79 -6.93 6.10
CA ASN A 89 13.86 -7.90 7.19
C ASN A 89 13.39 -9.29 6.70
N PRO A 90 13.58 -10.37 7.46
CA PRO A 90 13.21 -11.72 7.02
C PRO A 90 11.73 -11.86 6.61
N ASN A 91 10.79 -11.18 7.29
CA ASN A 91 9.36 -11.26 6.98
C ASN A 91 9.05 -10.54 5.65
N GLN A 92 9.60 -9.34 5.44
CA GLN A 92 9.48 -8.64 4.15
C GLN A 92 10.11 -9.44 3.01
N THR A 93 11.31 -10.00 3.25
CA THR A 93 11.99 -10.86 2.27
C THR A 93 11.13 -12.07 1.91
N TYR A 94 10.49 -12.70 2.90
CA TYR A 94 9.59 -13.82 2.65
C TYR A 94 8.41 -13.41 1.75
N ILE A 95 7.74 -12.31 2.07
CA ILE A 95 6.60 -11.83 1.27
C ILE A 95 7.03 -11.52 -0.16
N LEU A 96 8.15 -10.80 -0.35
CA LEU A 96 8.67 -10.46 -1.67
C LEU A 96 9.05 -11.70 -2.48
N ASN A 97 9.61 -12.72 -1.86
CA ASN A 97 9.90 -14.00 -2.52
C ASN A 97 8.65 -14.85 -2.82
N ASN A 98 7.52 -14.54 -2.18
CA ASN A 98 6.25 -15.27 -2.31
C ASN A 98 5.13 -14.38 -2.89
N ILE A 99 5.46 -13.48 -3.81
CA ILE A 99 4.53 -12.52 -4.43
C ILE A 99 3.26 -13.21 -4.98
N ASN A 100 3.41 -14.36 -5.62
CA ASN A 100 2.29 -15.06 -6.25
C ASN A 100 1.23 -15.53 -5.26
N THR A 101 1.62 -15.82 -4.04
CA THR A 101 0.73 -16.34 -2.98
C THR A 101 0.31 -15.32 -1.94
N LEU A 102 1.08 -14.23 -1.76
CA LEU A 102 0.83 -13.26 -0.69
C LEU A 102 0.46 -11.85 -1.20
N VAL A 103 0.77 -11.53 -2.47
CA VAL A 103 0.49 -10.21 -3.05
C VAL A 103 -0.48 -10.30 -4.23
N LYS A 104 -0.23 -11.19 -5.18
CA LYS A 104 -1.08 -11.36 -6.36
C LYS A 104 -2.55 -11.61 -6.04
N PRO A 105 -2.93 -12.39 -5.00
CA PRO A 105 -4.34 -12.55 -4.65
C PRO A 105 -5.02 -11.22 -4.29
N LEU A 106 -4.31 -10.30 -3.61
CA LEU A 106 -4.82 -8.95 -3.33
C LEU A 106 -4.95 -8.12 -4.61
N GLN A 107 -3.92 -8.14 -5.46
CA GLN A 107 -3.94 -7.42 -6.73
C GLN A 107 -5.05 -7.94 -7.67
N ASN A 108 -5.33 -9.24 -7.67
CA ASN A 108 -6.43 -9.83 -8.44
C ASN A 108 -7.82 -9.39 -7.96
N LYS A 109 -7.93 -8.98 -6.69
CA LYS A 109 -9.12 -8.33 -6.13
C LYS A 109 -9.19 -6.82 -6.47
N GLY A 110 -8.17 -6.27 -7.15
CA GLY A 110 -8.05 -4.85 -7.48
C GLY A 110 -7.40 -4.00 -6.37
N ILE A 111 -6.95 -4.62 -5.29
CA ILE A 111 -6.25 -3.95 -4.19
C ILE A 111 -4.83 -3.65 -4.63
N LYS A 112 -4.41 -2.39 -4.51
CA LYS A 112 -3.04 -1.98 -4.81
C LYS A 112 -2.12 -2.28 -3.63
N VAL A 113 -0.95 -2.88 -3.89
CA VAL A 113 -0.01 -3.28 -2.85
C VAL A 113 1.28 -2.46 -2.99
N LEU A 114 1.61 -1.71 -1.94
CA LEU A 114 2.74 -0.79 -1.90
C LEU A 114 3.83 -1.31 -0.96
N LEU A 115 5.08 -0.96 -1.30
CA LEU A 115 6.23 -1.15 -0.41
C LEU A 115 6.23 -0.05 0.65
N GLY A 116 6.08 -0.39 1.93
CA GLY A 116 6.26 0.55 3.03
C GLY A 116 7.75 0.71 3.36
N LEU A 117 8.19 1.95 3.54
CA LEU A 117 9.57 2.32 3.89
C LEU A 117 9.61 3.02 5.24
N LEU A 118 10.59 2.65 6.07
CA LEU A 118 10.78 3.16 7.43
C LEU A 118 12.28 3.37 7.72
N GLY A 119 12.61 4.27 8.62
CA GLY A 119 13.98 4.38 9.19
C GLY A 119 14.37 3.13 9.99
N ASP A 120 15.64 3.00 10.36
CA ASP A 120 16.16 1.81 11.06
C ASP A 120 17.26 2.12 12.09
N HIS A 121 17.13 3.21 12.80
CA HIS A 121 18.04 3.61 13.88
C HIS A 121 19.52 3.71 13.47
N THR A 122 19.82 3.82 12.16
CA THR A 122 21.20 3.86 11.65
C THR A 122 21.78 5.26 11.51
N GLY A 123 20.97 6.32 11.65
CA GLY A 123 21.37 7.70 11.43
C GLY A 123 21.21 8.16 9.97
N VAL A 124 20.82 7.27 9.07
CA VAL A 124 20.46 7.56 7.69
C VAL A 124 18.94 7.41 7.53
N GLY A 125 18.31 8.38 6.91
CA GLY A 125 16.87 8.41 6.61
C GLY A 125 16.61 9.24 5.37
N PHE A 126 15.34 9.40 5.01
CA PHE A 126 14.97 10.04 3.74
C PHE A 126 15.35 11.52 3.68
N ALA A 127 15.36 12.21 4.82
CA ALA A 127 15.61 13.65 4.88
C ALA A 127 17.10 14.02 4.86
N ASN A 128 18.03 13.08 5.02
CA ASN A 128 19.47 13.38 4.97
C ASN A 128 20.22 12.74 3.79
N LEU A 129 19.52 12.19 2.81
CA LEU A 129 20.11 11.78 1.54
C LEU A 129 20.40 12.99 0.64
N THR A 130 21.55 12.99 -0.03
CA THR A 130 21.93 14.05 -0.98
C THR A 130 22.67 13.47 -2.18
N ASN A 131 22.76 14.28 -3.24
CA ASN A 131 23.61 14.06 -4.42
C ASN A 131 24.66 15.17 -4.50
N LYS A 132 25.60 15.23 -3.55
CA LYS A 132 26.56 16.36 -3.48
C LYS A 132 27.53 16.42 -4.65
N ASN A 133 28.00 15.26 -5.11
CA ASN A 133 28.96 15.20 -6.20
C ASN A 133 28.79 13.88 -6.98
N ILE A 134 27.83 13.85 -7.91
CA ILE A 134 27.52 12.68 -8.74
C ILE A 134 28.75 12.20 -9.51
N ALA A 135 29.60 13.12 -10.02
CA ALA A 135 30.81 12.77 -10.75
C ALA A 135 31.86 12.06 -9.88
N ALA A 136 31.84 12.26 -8.55
CA ALA A 136 32.70 11.58 -7.59
C ALA A 136 32.02 10.38 -6.93
N GLY A 137 30.81 9.97 -7.37
CA GLY A 137 30.08 8.85 -6.81
C GLY A 137 29.29 9.20 -5.52
N ASP A 138 29.15 10.48 -5.17
CA ASP A 138 28.32 10.93 -4.04
C ASP A 138 26.89 11.20 -4.52
N SER A 139 26.12 10.11 -4.67
CA SER A 139 24.77 10.11 -5.24
C SER A 139 23.77 9.31 -4.41
N LEU A 140 23.89 9.35 -3.08
CA LEU A 140 23.13 8.48 -2.17
C LEU A 140 21.61 8.63 -2.36
N LEU A 141 21.11 9.83 -2.65
CA LEU A 141 19.70 10.05 -2.94
C LEU A 141 19.24 9.27 -4.18
N ASN A 142 19.98 9.41 -5.29
CA ASN A 142 19.68 8.68 -6.52
C ASN A 142 19.81 7.17 -6.31
N ASP A 143 20.88 6.73 -5.62
CA ASP A 143 21.14 5.31 -5.38
C ASP A 143 19.99 4.66 -4.60
N PHE A 144 19.47 5.34 -3.58
CA PHE A 144 18.31 4.84 -2.84
C PHE A 144 17.04 4.86 -3.70
N ALA A 145 16.80 5.93 -4.44
CA ALA A 145 15.66 6.00 -5.35
C ALA A 145 15.66 4.88 -6.39
N TYR A 146 16.82 4.54 -6.96
CA TYR A 146 16.97 3.39 -7.88
C TYR A 146 16.71 2.05 -7.19
N GLN A 147 17.19 1.85 -5.96
CA GLN A 147 16.93 0.62 -5.21
C GLN A 147 15.42 0.44 -4.96
N VAL A 148 14.73 1.52 -4.55
CA VAL A 148 13.27 1.51 -4.34
C VAL A 148 12.53 1.22 -5.65
N ALA A 149 12.86 1.93 -6.73
CA ALA A 149 12.20 1.75 -8.02
C ALA A 149 12.42 0.34 -8.59
N ASN A 150 13.65 -0.18 -8.46
CA ASN A 150 13.96 -1.54 -8.88
C ASN A 150 13.18 -2.58 -8.07
N CYS A 151 13.07 -2.42 -6.75
CA CYS A 151 12.27 -3.31 -5.90
C CYS A 151 10.79 -3.32 -6.34
N VAL A 152 10.17 -2.13 -6.46
CA VAL A 152 8.76 -1.99 -6.89
C VAL A 152 8.54 -2.65 -8.25
N THR A 153 9.45 -2.46 -9.19
CA THR A 153 9.33 -3.00 -10.56
C THR A 153 9.55 -4.52 -10.59
N THR A 154 10.61 -5.01 -9.93
CA THR A 154 10.98 -6.43 -9.93
C THR A 154 9.88 -7.29 -9.32
N TYR A 155 9.30 -6.84 -8.22
CA TYR A 155 8.24 -7.58 -7.53
C TYR A 155 6.82 -7.24 -8.01
N GLY A 156 6.69 -6.34 -8.99
CA GLY A 156 5.39 -5.97 -9.57
C GLY A 156 4.45 -5.30 -8.56
N LEU A 157 5.01 -4.55 -7.61
CA LEU A 157 4.24 -3.77 -6.65
C LEU A 157 3.59 -2.55 -7.33
N ASP A 158 2.56 -2.01 -6.68
CA ASP A 158 1.77 -0.91 -7.22
C ASP A 158 2.27 0.47 -6.80
N GLY A 159 3.27 0.54 -5.93
CA GLY A 159 3.83 1.80 -5.45
C GLY A 159 4.71 1.67 -4.23
N VAL A 160 4.95 2.81 -3.61
CA VAL A 160 5.78 2.96 -2.41
C VAL A 160 5.16 3.94 -1.43
N ASP A 161 5.37 3.71 -0.16
CA ASP A 161 4.99 4.55 0.94
C ASP A 161 6.19 4.97 1.76
N PHE A 162 6.23 6.21 2.22
CA PHE A 162 7.31 6.77 3.02
C PHE A 162 6.84 7.13 4.42
N ASP A 163 7.47 6.55 5.44
CA ASP A 163 7.31 6.89 6.85
C ASP A 163 8.67 7.29 7.43
N ASP A 164 8.87 8.60 7.65
CA ASP A 164 10.15 9.15 8.13
C ASP A 164 10.26 9.11 9.66
N GLU A 165 10.04 7.93 10.23
CA GLU A 165 10.27 7.63 11.63
C GLU A 165 11.57 6.84 11.83
N TYR A 166 12.11 6.84 13.04
CA TYR A 166 13.23 6.01 13.51
C TYR A 166 14.56 6.16 12.75
N ALA A 167 14.75 7.22 11.96
CA ALA A 167 16.02 7.44 11.26
C ALA A 167 17.20 7.76 12.21
N GLU A 168 16.91 8.34 13.39
CA GLU A 168 17.90 8.81 14.36
C GLU A 168 18.94 9.78 13.74
N TYR A 169 18.45 10.80 13.06
CA TYR A 169 19.28 11.82 12.41
C TYR A 169 20.32 12.42 13.37
N GLY A 170 21.55 12.57 12.88
CA GLY A 170 22.68 13.07 13.67
C GLY A 170 23.48 11.98 14.41
N LYS A 171 23.05 10.72 14.38
CA LYS A 171 23.78 9.59 15.00
C LYS A 171 25.13 9.33 14.34
N ILE A 172 25.26 9.56 13.04
CA ILE A 172 26.49 9.36 12.29
C ILE A 172 27.13 10.71 11.96
N SER A 173 28.39 10.91 12.41
CA SER A 173 29.19 12.08 12.01
C SER A 173 29.41 12.10 10.49
N GLY A 174 29.29 13.27 9.87
CA GLY A 174 29.49 13.46 8.44
C GLY A 174 28.26 13.19 7.55
N THR A 175 27.14 12.70 8.11
CA THR A 175 25.88 12.69 7.37
C THR A 175 25.36 14.11 7.16
N PRO A 176 24.68 14.39 6.02
CA PRO A 176 24.04 15.68 5.80
C PRO A 176 23.01 16.01 6.87
N THR A 177 22.83 17.29 7.16
CA THR A 177 21.73 17.77 7.99
C THR A 177 20.39 17.41 7.35
N PRO A 178 19.48 16.76 8.08
CA PRO A 178 18.19 16.40 7.52
C PRO A 178 17.37 17.64 7.14
N SER A 179 16.65 17.56 6.05
CA SER A 179 15.82 18.66 5.57
C SER A 179 14.63 18.15 4.76
N THR A 180 13.51 18.88 4.82
CA THR A 180 12.33 18.68 3.96
C THR A 180 12.68 18.71 2.48
N ASN A 181 13.66 19.55 2.08
CA ASN A 181 14.10 19.64 0.69
C ASN A 181 14.73 18.33 0.20
N ASN A 182 15.62 17.72 0.98
CA ASN A 182 16.27 16.47 0.60
C ASN A 182 15.23 15.33 0.48
N PHE A 183 14.33 15.22 1.45
CA PHE A 183 13.26 14.23 1.38
C PHE A 183 12.34 14.49 0.16
N GLY A 184 11.98 15.74 -0.09
CA GLY A 184 11.21 16.12 -1.27
C GLY A 184 11.89 15.75 -2.58
N LEU A 185 13.19 15.97 -2.71
CA LEU A 185 13.98 15.58 -3.88
C LEU A 185 14.01 14.05 -4.08
N LEU A 186 14.09 13.28 -3.00
CA LEU A 186 13.97 11.82 -3.06
C LEU A 186 12.62 11.38 -3.63
N ILE A 187 11.52 11.94 -3.13
CA ILE A 187 10.16 11.64 -3.63
C ILE A 187 10.03 12.01 -5.11
N GLN A 188 10.55 13.17 -5.52
CA GLN A 188 10.55 13.60 -6.91
C GLN A 188 11.35 12.62 -7.80
N LYS A 189 12.52 12.18 -7.34
CA LYS A 189 13.33 11.18 -8.06
C LYS A 189 12.64 9.83 -8.18
N VAL A 190 11.98 9.37 -7.12
CA VAL A 190 11.18 8.14 -7.17
C VAL A 190 9.99 8.30 -8.14
N ARG A 191 9.31 9.47 -8.18
CA ARG A 191 8.25 9.74 -9.16
C ARG A 191 8.76 9.73 -10.60
N GLU A 192 9.96 10.25 -10.86
CA GLU A 192 10.59 10.19 -12.19
C GLU A 192 10.80 8.73 -12.64
N LEU A 193 11.26 7.87 -11.73
CA LEU A 193 11.52 6.45 -11.99
C LEU A 193 10.25 5.59 -12.04
N LEU A 194 9.19 6.00 -11.35
CA LEU A 194 7.93 5.29 -11.20
C LEU A 194 6.73 6.19 -11.57
N PRO A 195 6.61 6.65 -12.83
CA PRO A 195 5.63 7.68 -13.23
C PRO A 195 4.17 7.27 -12.97
N ASP A 196 3.85 5.99 -13.12
CA ASP A 196 2.48 5.46 -13.05
C ASP A 196 2.16 4.74 -11.72
N LYS A 197 3.12 4.71 -10.79
CA LYS A 197 2.95 4.02 -9.51
C LYS A 197 2.43 4.97 -8.43
N LEU A 198 1.77 4.41 -7.41
CA LEU A 198 1.38 5.18 -6.24
C LEU A 198 2.62 5.59 -5.43
N ILE A 199 2.66 6.83 -5.00
CA ILE A 199 3.63 7.32 -4.02
C ILE A 199 2.84 7.96 -2.90
N THR A 200 3.01 7.44 -1.70
CA THR A 200 2.30 7.91 -0.52
C THR A 200 3.28 8.32 0.57
N ALA A 201 2.83 9.13 1.51
CA ALA A 201 3.66 9.56 2.62
C ALA A 201 2.83 9.73 3.90
N PHE A 202 3.39 9.26 5.01
CA PHE A 202 2.87 9.49 6.34
C PHE A 202 3.38 10.83 6.86
N ASP A 203 2.45 11.72 7.23
CA ASP A 203 2.79 13.03 7.79
C ASP A 203 3.03 12.91 9.29
N TYR A 204 4.22 12.43 9.62
CA TYR A 204 4.65 12.29 11.01
C TYR A 204 5.15 13.63 11.62
N GLY A 205 5.27 14.68 10.79
CA GLY A 205 5.51 16.04 11.24
C GLY A 205 6.97 16.51 11.28
N GLY A 206 7.95 15.67 10.95
CA GLY A 206 9.37 16.06 10.94
C GLY A 206 9.76 16.85 9.69
N TYR A 207 9.77 16.19 8.54
CA TYR A 207 10.30 16.71 7.28
C TYR A 207 9.30 16.64 6.11
N THR A 208 8.00 16.67 6.39
CA THR A 208 6.91 16.47 5.42
C THR A 208 6.26 17.75 4.89
N GLY A 209 6.71 18.94 5.34
CA GLY A 209 6.27 20.24 4.82
C GLY A 209 6.82 20.54 3.41
N PHE A 210 6.49 19.70 2.44
CA PHE A 210 7.06 19.69 1.10
C PHE A 210 6.68 20.92 0.25
N ASN A 211 7.52 21.24 -0.74
CA ASN A 211 7.19 22.23 -1.77
C ASN A 211 6.14 21.69 -2.76
N GLN A 212 5.58 22.58 -3.59
CA GLN A 212 4.50 22.22 -4.52
C GLN A 212 4.89 21.14 -5.52
N THR A 213 6.14 21.09 -5.98
CA THR A 213 6.62 20.07 -6.92
C THR A 213 6.54 18.69 -6.29
N THR A 214 6.97 18.56 -5.04
CA THR A 214 6.87 17.29 -4.28
C THR A 214 5.40 16.93 -3.98
N MET A 215 4.56 17.91 -3.58
CA MET A 215 3.13 17.66 -3.35
C MET A 215 2.42 17.17 -4.63
N ASN A 216 2.84 17.64 -5.79
CA ASN A 216 2.32 17.15 -7.07
C ASN A 216 2.74 15.70 -7.35
N ALA A 217 3.96 15.31 -6.94
CA ALA A 217 4.50 13.97 -7.12
C ALA A 217 3.82 12.91 -6.21
N ILE A 218 3.25 13.33 -5.08
CA ILE A 218 2.57 12.45 -4.12
C ILE A 218 1.17 12.11 -4.61
N SER A 219 0.76 10.85 -4.42
CA SER A 219 -0.59 10.37 -4.73
C SER A 219 -1.55 10.60 -3.57
N TYR A 220 -1.16 10.23 -2.35
CA TYR A 220 -1.91 10.43 -1.11
C TYR A 220 -0.95 10.68 0.07
N MET A 221 -1.46 11.43 1.06
CA MET A 221 -0.84 11.58 2.38
C MET A 221 -1.88 11.40 3.47
N TRP A 222 -1.43 11.08 4.64
CA TRP A 222 -2.25 10.93 5.84
C TRP A 222 -1.54 11.46 7.08
N PRO A 223 -2.30 12.03 8.03
CA PRO A 223 -1.76 12.52 9.28
C PRO A 223 -1.40 11.39 10.22
N ASN A 224 -0.68 11.71 11.28
CA ASN A 224 -0.65 10.90 12.48
C ASN A 224 -2.07 10.64 13.00
N PHE A 225 -2.26 9.60 13.81
CA PHE A 225 -3.58 9.06 14.15
C PHE A 225 -4.57 10.10 14.68
N GLY A 226 -5.85 9.91 14.34
CA GLY A 226 -6.95 10.78 14.69
C GLY A 226 -7.63 11.44 13.49
N CYS A 227 -8.14 12.65 13.69
CA CYS A 227 -8.86 13.44 12.72
C CYS A 227 -8.10 14.73 12.39
N SER A 228 -7.70 14.93 11.15
CA SER A 228 -7.06 16.15 10.68
C SER A 228 -7.73 16.70 9.43
N SER A 229 -8.44 17.81 9.60
CA SER A 229 -9.17 18.46 8.49
C SER A 229 -8.29 19.31 7.59
N ASN A 230 -7.05 19.59 7.99
CA ASN A 230 -6.14 20.49 7.29
C ASN A 230 -5.00 19.69 6.65
N PRO A 231 -5.03 19.47 5.33
CA PRO A 231 -3.88 18.90 4.63
C PRO A 231 -2.68 19.86 4.73
N PRO A 232 -1.44 19.34 4.57
CA PRO A 232 -0.27 20.17 4.41
C PRO A 232 -0.42 21.19 3.26
N SER A 233 0.24 22.35 3.39
CA SER A 233 0.19 23.39 2.36
C SER A 233 0.58 22.84 0.98
N GLY A 234 -0.22 23.15 -0.05
CA GLY A 234 0.00 22.67 -1.41
C GLY A 234 -0.59 21.29 -1.73
N LEU A 235 -1.05 20.52 -0.74
CA LEU A 235 -1.73 19.23 -0.96
C LEU A 235 -3.25 19.44 -1.01
N PRO A 236 -3.95 19.06 -2.09
CA PRO A 236 -5.41 19.16 -2.14
C PRO A 236 -6.07 18.11 -1.23
N LYS A 237 -7.27 18.43 -0.71
CA LYS A 237 -8.07 17.50 0.10
C LYS A 237 -8.29 16.13 -0.58
N SER A 238 -8.40 16.13 -1.89
CA SER A 238 -8.56 14.91 -2.71
C SER A 238 -7.37 13.94 -2.65
N LYS A 239 -6.25 14.35 -2.07
CA LYS A 239 -5.08 13.52 -1.79
C LYS A 239 -4.81 13.30 -0.30
N TRP A 240 -5.69 13.80 0.57
CA TRP A 240 -5.51 13.76 2.03
C TRP A 240 -6.48 12.80 2.69
N ALA A 241 -5.95 11.99 3.63
CA ALA A 241 -6.78 11.24 4.54
C ALA A 241 -7.11 12.11 5.77
N LYS A 242 -8.37 12.51 5.90
CA LYS A 242 -8.82 13.25 7.08
C LYS A 242 -8.79 12.39 8.34
N LEU A 243 -9.01 11.09 8.18
CA LEU A 243 -9.11 10.10 9.26
C LEU A 243 -7.97 9.08 9.15
N SER A 244 -7.23 8.91 10.24
CA SER A 244 -6.21 7.89 10.43
C SER A 244 -6.50 7.07 11.69
N LEU A 245 -6.52 5.74 11.56
CA LEU A 245 -6.88 4.81 12.63
C LEU A 245 -5.68 3.96 13.05
N HIS A 246 -5.69 3.51 14.31
CA HIS A 246 -4.73 2.52 14.80
C HIS A 246 -5.48 1.37 15.50
N TYR A 247 -5.56 0.20 14.86
CA TYR A 247 -6.38 -0.90 15.36
C TYR A 247 -5.99 -1.43 16.73
N THR A 248 -4.69 -1.54 17.01
CA THR A 248 -4.25 -2.13 18.30
C THR A 248 -4.31 -1.15 19.46
N SER A 249 -4.19 0.16 19.23
CA SER A 249 -4.32 1.16 20.28
C SER A 249 -5.78 1.53 20.57
N GLY A 250 -6.72 1.16 19.66
CA GLY A 250 -8.12 1.57 19.72
C GLY A 250 -8.33 3.08 19.56
N TRP A 251 -7.38 3.78 18.96
CA TRP A 251 -7.43 5.22 18.73
C TRP A 251 -7.57 5.56 17.24
N PRO A 252 -8.47 6.51 16.88
CA PRO A 252 -9.51 7.15 17.71
C PRO A 252 -10.64 6.18 18.08
N THR A 253 -11.45 6.53 19.09
CA THR A 253 -12.65 5.76 19.48
C THR A 253 -13.72 5.82 18.40
N CYS A 254 -14.71 4.90 18.43
CA CYS A 254 -15.77 4.87 17.43
C CYS A 254 -16.53 6.21 17.34
N ASP A 255 -16.84 6.86 18.47
CA ASP A 255 -17.51 8.18 18.48
C ASP A 255 -16.65 9.26 17.83
N GLN A 256 -15.34 9.24 18.07
CA GLN A 256 -14.40 10.18 17.43
C GLN A 256 -14.29 9.93 15.94
N ILE A 257 -14.28 8.65 15.53
CA ILE A 257 -14.30 8.24 14.12
C ILE A 257 -15.57 8.75 13.44
N GLN A 258 -16.75 8.53 14.02
CA GLN A 258 -18.03 8.99 13.49
C GLN A 258 -18.07 10.51 13.35
N ASN A 259 -17.64 11.24 14.38
CA ASN A 259 -17.58 12.71 14.37
C ASN A 259 -16.65 13.21 13.24
N CYS A 260 -15.49 12.57 13.04
CA CYS A 260 -14.59 12.89 11.93
C CYS A 260 -15.22 12.58 10.57
N ALA A 261 -15.83 11.41 10.43
CA ALA A 261 -16.40 10.91 9.18
C ALA A 261 -17.67 11.67 8.75
N SER A 262 -18.42 12.27 9.68
CA SER A 262 -19.68 13.01 9.39
C SER A 262 -19.51 14.18 8.41
N SER A 263 -18.29 14.66 8.17
CA SER A 263 -17.96 15.76 7.24
C SER A 263 -16.75 15.40 6.36
N TYR A 264 -16.90 14.35 5.54
CA TYR A 264 -15.79 13.79 4.73
C TYR A 264 -15.75 14.30 3.27
N ASN A 265 -16.61 15.22 2.89
CA ASN A 265 -16.70 15.69 1.51
C ASN A 265 -15.40 16.33 1.04
N GLY A 266 -14.94 15.89 -0.14
CA GLY A 266 -13.73 16.39 -0.80
C GLY A 266 -12.41 15.75 -0.32
N TYR A 267 -12.43 14.94 0.75
CA TYR A 267 -11.24 14.20 1.18
C TYR A 267 -11.07 12.92 0.34
N GLY A 268 -9.80 12.60 -0.01
CA GLY A 268 -9.50 11.55 -0.98
C GLY A 268 -9.14 10.20 -0.40
N ALA A 269 -8.84 10.11 0.90
CA ALA A 269 -8.42 8.87 1.52
C ALA A 269 -8.87 8.74 2.99
N VAL A 270 -8.90 7.50 3.47
CA VAL A 270 -8.90 7.08 4.88
C VAL A 270 -7.67 6.19 5.06
N MET A 271 -6.98 6.29 6.19
CA MET A 271 -5.85 5.41 6.51
C MET A 271 -6.11 4.61 7.78
N SER A 272 -5.63 3.38 7.82
CA SER A 272 -5.56 2.58 9.04
C SER A 272 -4.20 1.92 9.18
N PHE A 273 -3.72 1.86 10.41
CA PHE A 273 -2.47 1.20 10.77
C PHE A 273 -2.75 -0.08 11.55
N ASN A 274 -1.91 -1.09 11.28
CA ASN A 274 -1.87 -2.36 11.98
C ASN A 274 -3.21 -3.12 11.95
N LEU A 275 -3.77 -3.31 10.72
CA LEU A 275 -4.92 -4.16 10.48
C LEU A 275 -4.61 -5.58 11.00
N ARG A 276 -5.59 -6.19 11.69
CA ARG A 276 -5.38 -7.47 12.38
C ARG A 276 -5.94 -8.65 11.60
N ASN A 277 -5.61 -9.86 12.06
CA ASN A 277 -6.07 -11.13 11.51
C ASN A 277 -7.40 -11.62 12.11
N TYR A 278 -8.14 -10.74 12.76
CA TYR A 278 -9.49 -10.98 13.23
C TYR A 278 -10.45 -9.94 12.63
N ASP A 279 -11.74 -10.11 12.85
CA ASP A 279 -12.76 -9.21 12.32
C ASP A 279 -12.60 -7.77 12.84
N CYS A 280 -12.18 -6.87 11.97
CA CYS A 280 -12.08 -5.43 12.22
C CYS A 280 -13.27 -4.63 11.61
N SER A 281 -14.28 -5.30 11.05
CA SER A 281 -15.41 -4.64 10.38
C SER A 281 -16.20 -3.72 11.31
N GLY A 282 -16.24 -4.03 12.60
CA GLY A 282 -16.85 -3.16 13.61
C GLY A 282 -16.27 -1.75 13.62
N THR A 283 -14.93 -1.64 13.62
CA THR A 283 -14.24 -0.34 13.53
C THR A 283 -14.47 0.33 12.18
N MET A 284 -14.42 -0.44 11.07
CA MET A 284 -14.70 0.09 9.74
C MET A 284 -16.11 0.65 9.63
N ASN A 285 -17.10 0.02 10.26
CA ASN A 285 -18.49 0.47 10.30
C ASN A 285 -18.71 1.76 11.11
N CYS A 286 -17.73 2.18 11.92
CA CYS A 286 -17.78 3.49 12.56
C CYS A 286 -17.63 4.65 11.56
N PHE A 287 -16.99 4.44 10.41
CA PHE A 287 -16.80 5.48 9.38
C PHE A 287 -17.47 5.18 8.04
N ALA A 288 -17.56 3.92 7.63
CA ALA A 288 -18.00 3.53 6.29
C ALA A 288 -19.34 4.15 5.88
N PRO A 289 -20.40 4.16 6.72
CA PRO A 289 -21.69 4.73 6.34
C PRO A 289 -21.65 6.23 6.05
N TYR A 290 -20.73 6.95 6.67
CA TYR A 290 -20.56 8.40 6.51
C TYR A 290 -19.68 8.73 5.31
N VAL A 291 -18.58 7.98 5.16
CA VAL A 291 -17.59 8.21 4.10
C VAL A 291 -18.11 7.72 2.74
N TRP A 292 -18.85 6.62 2.71
CA TRP A 292 -19.35 6.00 1.46
C TRP A 292 -20.88 5.86 1.43
N GLN A 293 -21.59 6.91 1.81
CA GLN A 293 -23.04 7.08 1.59
C GLN A 293 -23.91 5.89 2.01
N GLY A 294 -23.83 5.52 3.28
CA GLY A 294 -24.65 4.45 3.86
C GLY A 294 -24.15 3.04 3.63
N LYS A 295 -22.99 2.85 2.93
CA LYS A 295 -22.39 1.52 2.78
C LYS A 295 -21.93 0.97 4.13
N THR A 296 -22.13 -0.33 4.33
CA THR A 296 -21.66 -1.06 5.51
C THR A 296 -20.67 -2.14 5.10
N VAL A 297 -19.78 -2.51 6.00
CA VAL A 297 -18.69 -3.44 5.78
C VAL A 297 -19.00 -4.78 6.41
N SER A 298 -18.74 -5.86 5.68
CA SER A 298 -18.73 -7.22 6.18
C SER A 298 -17.33 -7.84 6.09
N TYR A 299 -17.10 -8.81 6.93
CA TYR A 299 -15.91 -9.66 6.95
C TYR A 299 -16.27 -11.05 6.42
N THR A 300 -15.40 -11.69 5.64
CA THR A 300 -15.67 -13.01 5.05
C THR A 300 -15.69 -14.15 6.08
N GLY A 301 -15.12 -13.92 7.27
CA GLY A 301 -14.89 -14.96 8.27
C GLY A 301 -13.57 -15.72 8.09
N THR A 302 -12.81 -15.42 7.02
CA THR A 302 -11.52 -16.06 6.76
C THR A 302 -10.38 -15.28 7.43
N SER A 303 -9.53 -15.99 8.16
CA SER A 303 -8.31 -15.44 8.75
C SER A 303 -7.10 -16.21 8.23
N TYR A 304 -6.11 -15.48 7.77
CA TYR A 304 -4.82 -16.02 7.32
C TYR A 304 -3.79 -15.86 8.43
N PRO A 305 -3.32 -16.97 9.03
CA PRO A 305 -2.27 -16.88 10.04
C PRO A 305 -0.95 -16.43 9.41
N LYS A 306 -0.13 -15.73 10.20
CA LYS A 306 1.27 -15.50 9.86
C LYS A 306 2.06 -16.72 10.31
N ASN A 307 2.42 -17.58 9.37
CA ASN A 307 3.10 -18.85 9.58
C ASN A 307 4.44 -18.97 8.80
N TYR A 308 5.13 -17.82 8.63
CA TYR A 308 6.41 -17.68 7.95
C TYR A 308 7.36 -16.79 8.76
#